data_bf54a60671c726aa8e7c387cb51f0fb7
#
_entry.id   bf54a60671c726aa8e7c387cb51f0fb7
#
_cell.length_a   1.000
_cell.length_b   1.000
_cell.length_c   1.000
_cell.angle_alpha   90.00
_cell.angle_beta   90.00
_cell.angle_gamma   90.00
#
_symmetry.space_group_name_H-M   'P 1'
#
loop_
_entity.id
_entity.type
_entity.pdbx_description
1 polymer ?
#
loop_
_entity_poly.entity_id
_entity_poly.type
_entity_poly.pdbx_seq_one_letter_code
_entity_poly.pdbx_strand_id
1 'polypeptide(L)'
;ALAVAAYGRENVYGVLMPNGVQPDIDYSQALVEHLNIPHCTINIHDAVQGVLHEMEQAGLEPSRQTRVNLPSRIRMATLYAVAQTVPDGIVINTSNLSEDWVGYCTIYGDSAGAFSPLGMYTTEEVIALGRVLGLPEKFLVKAPSDGLTGLTDEDNLGFTYHAVNEYVRRGVCDPAIRAQIDQKHRVSRFKFQTLPVYHNGLPMALTDETDYYK
;
A
#
# COMPACT_ATOMS: atom_id res chain seq x y z
N ALA A 1 1.90 14.46 1.90
CA ALA A 1 1.31 15.75 2.31
C ALA A 1 0.82 15.71 3.76
N LEU A 2 -0.05 14.73 4.13
CA LEU A 2 -0.57 14.63 5.51
C LEU A 2 0.53 14.51 6.57
N ALA A 3 1.55 13.68 6.33
CA ALA A 3 2.70 13.56 7.22
C ALA A 3 3.50 14.87 7.33
N VAL A 4 3.66 15.59 6.22
CA VAL A 4 4.32 16.91 6.20
C VAL A 4 3.54 17.93 7.03
N ALA A 5 2.21 17.93 6.91
CA ALA A 5 1.35 18.81 7.71
C ALA A 5 1.41 18.49 9.22
N ALA A 6 1.57 17.21 9.57
CA ALA A 6 1.59 16.76 10.96
C ALA A 6 2.97 16.92 11.63
N TYR A 7 4.04 16.63 10.92
CA TYR A 7 5.38 16.46 11.50
C TYR A 7 6.42 17.49 10.98
N GLY A 8 6.09 18.28 9.96
CA GLY A 8 7.04 19.13 9.27
C GLY A 8 7.81 18.37 8.17
N ARG A 9 8.19 19.10 7.14
CA ARG A 9 8.86 18.54 5.94
C ARG A 9 10.23 17.92 6.24
N GLU A 10 10.93 18.44 7.23
CA GLU A 10 12.23 17.96 7.68
C GLU A 10 12.18 16.57 8.33
N ASN A 11 11.01 16.17 8.81
CA ASN A 11 10.76 14.88 9.45
C ASN A 11 10.05 13.87 8.52
N VAL A 12 9.92 14.18 7.24
CA VAL A 12 9.34 13.29 6.23
C VAL A 12 10.36 13.03 5.14
N TYR A 13 10.66 11.76 4.90
CA TYR A 13 11.62 11.33 3.89
C TYR A 13 10.91 10.54 2.78
N GLY A 14 11.10 10.96 1.52
CA GLY A 14 10.56 10.29 0.35
C GLY A 14 11.52 9.25 -0.22
N VAL A 15 11.02 8.06 -0.53
CA VAL A 15 11.81 7.04 -1.23
C VAL A 15 11.10 6.68 -2.54
N LEU A 16 11.66 7.08 -3.67
CA LEU A 16 11.15 6.80 -4.99
C LEU A 16 11.74 5.47 -5.47
N MET A 17 10.89 4.49 -5.78
CA MET A 17 11.34 3.13 -6.08
C MET A 17 10.78 2.64 -7.44
N PRO A 18 11.29 3.18 -8.56
CA PRO A 18 10.89 2.70 -9.87
C PRO A 18 11.36 1.26 -10.08
N ASN A 19 10.59 0.50 -10.86
CA ASN A 19 10.98 -0.83 -11.33
C ASN A 19 11.40 -0.74 -12.80
N GLY A 20 12.67 -0.48 -13.04
CA GLY A 20 13.19 -0.19 -14.38
C GLY A 20 12.78 1.20 -14.85
N VAL A 21 12.29 1.29 -16.08
CA VAL A 21 11.70 2.52 -16.63
C VAL A 21 10.21 2.54 -16.29
N GLN A 22 9.83 3.41 -15.37
CA GLN A 22 8.45 3.54 -14.92
C GLN A 22 7.81 4.80 -15.53
N PRO A 23 6.76 4.68 -16.35
CA PRO A 23 6.20 5.79 -17.13
C PRO A 23 5.66 6.95 -16.30
N ASP A 24 5.24 6.71 -15.06
CA ASP A 24 4.61 7.70 -14.18
C ASP A 24 5.51 8.16 -13.01
N ILE A 25 6.82 7.90 -13.07
CA ILE A 25 7.76 8.30 -12.02
C ILE A 25 7.82 9.83 -11.84
N ASP A 26 7.54 10.59 -12.91
CA ASP A 26 7.50 12.04 -12.89
C ASP A 26 6.45 12.60 -11.91
N TYR A 27 5.34 11.90 -11.68
CA TYR A 27 4.37 12.27 -10.65
C TYR A 27 4.97 12.20 -9.25
N SER A 28 5.73 11.14 -8.96
CA SER A 28 6.39 10.97 -7.66
C SER A 28 7.50 12.02 -7.46
N GLN A 29 8.28 12.30 -8.50
CA GLN A 29 9.29 13.35 -8.49
C GLN A 29 8.67 14.73 -8.26
N ALA A 30 7.64 15.07 -9.03
CA ALA A 30 6.94 16.34 -8.87
C ALA A 30 6.29 16.48 -7.48
N LEU A 31 5.85 15.37 -6.86
CA LEU A 31 5.26 15.41 -5.52
C LEU A 31 6.31 15.71 -4.45
N VAL A 32 7.46 15.03 -4.46
CA VAL A 32 8.53 15.29 -3.47
C VAL A 32 9.11 16.71 -3.61
N GLU A 33 9.20 17.21 -4.84
CA GLU A 33 9.58 18.60 -5.13
C GLU A 33 8.55 19.59 -4.59
N HIS A 34 7.25 19.36 -4.87
CA HIS A 34 6.16 20.21 -4.38
C HIS A 34 6.13 20.25 -2.85
N LEU A 35 6.30 19.12 -2.18
CA LEU A 35 6.34 19.03 -0.73
C LEU A 35 7.66 19.55 -0.14
N ASN A 36 8.67 19.73 -0.98
CA ASN A 36 10.03 20.14 -0.59
C ASN A 36 10.57 19.29 0.56
N ILE A 37 10.47 17.97 0.42
CA ILE A 37 10.97 17.00 1.39
C ILE A 37 12.29 16.38 0.94
N PRO A 38 13.20 15.99 1.87
CA PRO A 38 14.34 15.15 1.54
C PRO A 38 13.88 13.83 0.94
N HIS A 39 14.59 13.35 -0.06
CA HIS A 39 14.23 12.11 -0.74
C HIS A 39 15.43 11.44 -1.41
N CYS A 40 15.28 10.16 -1.77
CA CYS A 40 16.20 9.43 -2.63
C CYS A 40 15.42 8.61 -3.67
N THR A 41 16.15 8.19 -4.71
CA THR A 41 15.61 7.25 -5.72
C THR A 41 16.42 5.97 -5.69
N ILE A 42 15.74 4.83 -5.53
CA ILE A 42 16.34 3.49 -5.56
C ILE A 42 15.57 2.67 -6.58
N ASN A 43 16.21 2.36 -7.71
CA ASN A 43 15.60 1.48 -8.71
C ASN A 43 15.63 0.04 -8.20
N ILE A 44 14.45 -0.58 -8.10
CA ILE A 44 14.31 -1.94 -7.57
C ILE A 44 14.44 -3.03 -8.64
N HIS A 45 14.64 -2.66 -9.90
CA HIS A 45 14.63 -3.58 -11.03
C HIS A 45 15.56 -4.77 -10.84
N ASP A 46 16.83 -4.50 -10.54
CA ASP A 46 17.84 -5.56 -10.42
C ASP A 46 17.52 -6.53 -9.28
N ALA A 47 16.99 -6.02 -8.17
CA ALA A 47 16.55 -6.87 -7.06
C ALA A 47 15.37 -7.77 -7.45
N VAL A 48 14.40 -7.23 -8.19
CA VAL A 48 13.27 -8.00 -8.72
C VAL A 48 13.75 -9.06 -9.70
N GLN A 49 14.60 -8.67 -10.67
CA GLN A 49 15.13 -9.61 -11.66
C GLN A 49 16.03 -10.69 -11.03
N GLY A 50 16.83 -10.31 -10.03
CA GLY A 50 17.67 -11.27 -9.30
C GLY A 50 16.84 -12.37 -8.62
N VAL A 51 15.75 -12.02 -7.93
CA VAL A 51 14.87 -13.02 -7.32
C VAL A 51 14.20 -13.90 -8.37
N LEU A 52 13.69 -13.32 -9.47
CA LEU A 52 13.06 -14.10 -10.55
C LEU A 52 14.06 -15.07 -11.19
N HIS A 53 15.28 -14.60 -11.45
CA HIS A 53 16.35 -15.43 -12.01
C HIS A 53 16.70 -16.62 -11.11
N GLU A 54 16.89 -16.38 -9.81
CA GLU A 54 17.20 -17.46 -8.86
C GLU A 54 16.06 -18.48 -8.72
N MET A 55 14.79 -18.02 -8.81
CA MET A 55 13.65 -18.94 -8.87
C MET A 55 13.72 -19.86 -10.10
N GLU A 56 14.02 -19.29 -11.28
CA GLU A 56 14.14 -20.04 -12.53
C GLU A 56 15.32 -21.04 -12.47
N GLN A 57 16.47 -20.63 -11.89
CA GLN A 57 17.60 -21.54 -11.66
C GLN A 57 17.26 -22.69 -10.71
N ALA A 58 16.37 -22.44 -9.74
CA ALA A 58 15.85 -23.47 -8.83
C ALA A 58 14.74 -24.36 -9.46
N GLY A 59 14.44 -24.18 -10.75
CA GLY A 59 13.40 -24.94 -11.46
C GLY A 59 11.97 -24.48 -11.13
N LEU A 60 11.79 -23.26 -10.58
CA LEU A 60 10.50 -22.68 -10.26
C LEU A 60 10.12 -21.66 -11.33
N GLU A 61 9.01 -21.87 -12.02
CA GLU A 61 8.50 -20.89 -12.99
C GLU A 61 7.69 -19.80 -12.28
N PRO A 62 8.10 -18.50 -12.33
CA PRO A 62 7.36 -17.42 -11.71
C PRO A 62 5.97 -17.23 -12.33
N SER A 63 4.93 -17.41 -11.53
CA SER A 63 3.54 -17.19 -11.94
C SER A 63 3.26 -15.70 -12.24
N ARG A 64 2.12 -15.40 -12.92
CA ARG A 64 1.66 -14.01 -13.08
C ARG A 64 1.57 -13.31 -11.73
N GLN A 65 1.06 -13.97 -10.70
CA GLN A 65 0.91 -13.39 -9.37
C GLN A 65 2.27 -13.13 -8.69
N THR A 66 3.26 -14.00 -8.91
CA THR A 66 4.64 -13.74 -8.48
C THR A 66 5.16 -12.45 -9.08
N ARG A 67 5.06 -12.30 -10.39
CA ARG A 67 5.58 -11.13 -11.12
C ARG A 67 4.89 -9.81 -10.73
N VAL A 68 3.60 -9.85 -10.38
CA VAL A 68 2.85 -8.67 -9.93
C VAL A 68 3.17 -8.30 -8.48
N ASN A 69 3.24 -9.28 -7.57
CA ASN A 69 3.41 -9.00 -6.14
C ASN A 69 4.88 -8.83 -5.70
N LEU A 70 5.84 -9.41 -6.42
CA LEU A 70 7.25 -9.32 -6.05
C LEU A 70 7.77 -7.87 -5.99
N PRO A 71 7.50 -7.00 -6.98
CA PRO A 71 7.95 -5.61 -6.91
C PRO A 71 7.45 -4.87 -5.68
N SER A 72 6.19 -5.08 -5.27
CA SER A 72 5.62 -4.47 -4.05
C SER A 72 6.38 -4.91 -2.79
N ARG A 73 6.73 -6.20 -2.68
CA ARG A 73 7.52 -6.73 -1.54
C ARG A 73 8.97 -6.25 -1.56
N ILE A 74 9.59 -6.12 -2.71
CA ILE A 74 10.94 -5.54 -2.82
C ILE A 74 10.91 -4.05 -2.42
N ARG A 75 9.89 -3.30 -2.82
CA ARG A 75 9.70 -1.91 -2.35
C ARG A 75 9.58 -1.86 -0.83
N MET A 76 8.78 -2.72 -0.23
CA MET A 76 8.65 -2.81 1.23
C MET A 76 10.00 -3.06 1.89
N ALA A 77 10.73 -4.09 1.47
CA ALA A 77 12.04 -4.42 2.04
C ALA A 77 13.04 -3.26 1.88
N THR A 78 13.07 -2.61 0.72
CA THR A 78 13.91 -1.43 0.44
C THR A 78 13.53 -0.26 1.34
N LEU A 79 12.24 0.01 1.51
CA LEU A 79 11.74 1.11 2.34
C LEU A 79 12.11 0.94 3.81
N TYR A 80 11.98 -0.28 4.35
CA TYR A 80 12.42 -0.59 5.71
C TYR A 80 13.94 -0.50 5.86
N ALA A 81 14.71 -0.94 4.86
CA ALA A 81 16.16 -0.79 4.88
C ALA A 81 16.57 0.70 4.93
N VAL A 82 15.92 1.56 4.14
CA VAL A 82 16.16 3.01 4.19
C VAL A 82 15.73 3.59 5.54
N ALA A 83 14.55 3.22 6.05
CA ALA A 83 14.08 3.71 7.35
C ALA A 83 15.06 3.42 8.49
N GLN A 84 15.75 2.27 8.46
CA GLN A 84 16.77 1.93 9.45
C GLN A 84 18.06 2.76 9.36
N THR A 85 18.27 3.52 8.30
CA THR A 85 19.40 4.47 8.19
C THR A 85 19.10 5.82 8.81
N VAL A 86 17.85 6.09 9.16
CA VAL A 86 17.39 7.34 9.76
C VAL A 86 17.11 7.09 11.24
N PRO A 87 17.61 7.90 12.18
CA PRO A 87 17.28 7.77 13.60
C PRO A 87 15.77 7.84 13.80
N ASP A 88 15.22 6.86 14.53
CA ASP A 88 13.79 6.71 14.82
C ASP A 88 12.88 6.65 13.57
N GLY A 89 13.46 6.28 12.42
CA GLY A 89 12.74 6.18 11.16
C GLY A 89 11.67 5.10 11.18
N ILE A 90 10.44 5.48 10.83
CA ILE A 90 9.30 4.57 10.72
C ILE A 90 8.69 4.63 9.31
N VAL A 91 8.13 3.52 8.88
CA VAL A 91 7.41 3.41 7.60
C VAL A 91 5.93 3.71 7.83
N ILE A 92 5.38 4.62 7.03
CA ILE A 92 3.94 4.95 7.04
C ILE A 92 3.26 4.15 5.93
N ASN A 93 2.22 3.39 6.29
CA ASN A 93 1.33 2.77 5.33
C ASN A 93 0.47 3.85 4.65
N THR A 94 0.21 3.69 3.35
CA THR A 94 -0.55 4.67 2.54
C THR A 94 -1.82 4.08 1.92
N SER A 95 -2.18 2.84 2.24
CA SER A 95 -3.44 2.23 1.82
C SER A 95 -4.64 2.99 2.39
N ASN A 96 -5.73 2.98 1.67
CA ASN A 96 -6.99 3.60 2.07
C ASN A 96 -8.10 2.55 2.26
N LEU A 97 -9.21 2.97 2.86
CA LEU A 97 -10.34 2.08 3.17
C LEU A 97 -10.91 1.38 1.94
N SER A 98 -10.99 2.04 0.80
CA SER A 98 -11.59 1.47 -0.42
C SER A 98 -10.74 0.33 -0.97
N GLU A 99 -9.41 0.49 -1.00
CA GLU A 99 -8.46 -0.55 -1.38
C GLU A 99 -8.50 -1.71 -0.38
N ASP A 100 -8.41 -1.41 0.91
CA ASP A 100 -8.41 -2.41 1.98
C ASP A 100 -9.73 -3.19 2.05
N TRP A 101 -10.87 -2.52 1.75
CA TRP A 101 -12.17 -3.19 1.75
C TRP A 101 -12.25 -4.33 0.76
N VAL A 102 -11.72 -4.14 -0.44
CA VAL A 102 -11.69 -5.15 -1.50
C VAL A 102 -10.40 -5.98 -1.52
N GLY A 103 -9.47 -5.70 -0.59
CA GLY A 103 -8.19 -6.40 -0.48
C GLY A 103 -7.24 -6.13 -1.65
N TYR A 104 -7.32 -4.95 -2.26
CA TYR A 104 -6.45 -4.55 -3.36
C TYR A 104 -5.11 -4.05 -2.81
N CYS A 105 -4.36 -4.96 -2.25
CA CYS A 105 -3.02 -4.75 -1.72
C CYS A 105 -2.21 -6.05 -1.72
N THR A 106 -0.91 -5.94 -1.66
CA THR A 106 0.01 -7.07 -1.50
C THR A 106 0.38 -7.23 -0.04
N ILE A 107 -0.02 -8.36 0.57
CA ILE A 107 0.38 -8.69 1.95
C ILE A 107 1.91 -8.71 2.07
N TYR A 108 2.44 -8.06 3.10
CA TYR A 108 3.89 -7.84 3.30
C TYR A 108 4.57 -7.09 2.13
N GLY A 109 3.80 -6.29 1.39
CA GLY A 109 4.26 -5.35 0.39
C GLY A 109 3.75 -3.96 0.75
N ASP A 110 2.87 -3.41 -0.07
CA ASP A 110 2.21 -2.12 0.17
C ASP A 110 1.28 -2.11 1.40
N SER A 111 0.86 -3.27 1.91
CA SER A 111 0.11 -3.36 3.17
C SER A 111 0.97 -3.13 4.42
N ALA A 112 2.30 -3.05 4.30
CA ALA A 112 3.21 -2.88 5.44
C ALA A 112 3.30 -1.42 5.89
N GLY A 113 3.59 -1.23 7.19
CA GLY A 113 3.79 0.07 7.82
C GLY A 113 3.64 -0.01 9.33
N ALA A 114 4.14 1.00 10.05
CA ALA A 114 3.98 1.11 11.50
C ALA A 114 2.55 1.54 11.89
N PHE A 115 1.92 2.34 11.04
CA PHE A 115 0.51 2.75 11.18
C PHE A 115 -0.04 3.19 9.82
N SER A 116 -1.37 3.22 9.71
CA SER A 116 -2.09 3.56 8.47
C SER A 116 -3.00 4.77 8.70
N PRO A 117 -2.54 6.00 8.43
CA PRO A 117 -3.33 7.21 8.68
C PRO A 117 -4.51 7.37 7.75
N LEU A 118 -4.52 6.68 6.61
CA LEU A 118 -5.58 6.74 5.61
C LEU A 118 -6.54 5.54 5.64
N GLY A 119 -6.25 4.53 6.46
CA GLY A 119 -6.97 3.25 6.45
C GLY A 119 -8.49 3.32 6.73
N MET A 120 -8.98 4.44 7.26
CA MET A 120 -10.41 4.68 7.49
C MET A 120 -11.03 5.71 6.53
N TYR A 121 -10.29 6.19 5.55
CA TYR A 121 -10.76 7.13 4.53
C TYR A 121 -10.93 6.43 3.19
N THR A 122 -12.07 6.69 2.53
CA THR A 122 -12.29 6.24 1.14
C THR A 122 -11.41 7.00 0.16
N THR A 123 -11.25 6.49 -1.07
CA THR A 123 -10.49 7.20 -2.12
C THR A 123 -10.95 8.63 -2.33
N GLU A 124 -12.26 8.89 -2.34
CA GLU A 124 -12.83 10.23 -2.50
C GLU A 124 -12.52 11.15 -1.31
N GLU A 125 -12.56 10.61 -0.10
CA GLU A 125 -12.18 11.33 1.11
C GLU A 125 -10.69 11.66 1.15
N VAL A 126 -9.82 10.75 0.67
CA VAL A 126 -8.37 11.01 0.52
C VAL A 126 -8.12 12.13 -0.49
N ILE A 127 -8.83 12.15 -1.61
CA ILE A 127 -8.78 13.25 -2.59
C ILE A 127 -9.24 14.57 -1.95
N ALA A 128 -10.32 14.55 -1.17
CA ALA A 128 -10.79 15.73 -0.45
C ALA A 128 -9.77 16.25 0.57
N LEU A 129 -9.11 15.36 1.31
CA LEU A 129 -7.99 15.70 2.20
C LEU A 129 -6.84 16.35 1.42
N GLY A 130 -6.50 15.81 0.26
CA GLY A 130 -5.47 16.38 -0.61
C GLY A 130 -5.77 17.81 -1.03
N ARG A 131 -7.04 18.13 -1.34
CA ARG A 131 -7.49 19.51 -1.64
C ARG A 131 -7.35 20.43 -0.43
N VAL A 132 -7.76 19.97 0.75
CA VAL A 132 -7.61 20.74 2.00
C VAL A 132 -6.14 21.02 2.31
N LEU A 133 -5.24 20.09 1.99
CA LEU A 133 -3.79 20.24 2.15
C LEU A 133 -3.14 21.07 1.04
N GLY A 134 -3.90 21.58 0.08
CA GLY A 134 -3.41 22.44 -0.99
C GLY A 134 -2.60 21.72 -2.08
N LEU A 135 -2.80 20.42 -2.24
CA LEU A 135 -2.14 19.69 -3.32
C LEU A 135 -2.64 20.14 -4.70
N PRO A 136 -1.74 20.32 -5.68
CA PRO A 136 -2.12 20.57 -7.08
C PRO A 136 -3.07 19.50 -7.62
N GLU A 137 -4.06 19.92 -8.41
CA GLU A 137 -5.10 19.04 -8.95
C GLU A 137 -4.53 17.85 -9.74
N LYS A 138 -3.39 18.02 -10.42
CA LYS A 138 -2.72 16.94 -11.17
C LYS A 138 -2.45 15.68 -10.33
N PHE A 139 -2.24 15.83 -9.01
CA PHE A 139 -2.04 14.68 -8.12
C PHE A 139 -3.34 14.04 -7.65
N LEU A 140 -4.43 14.79 -7.72
CA LEU A 140 -5.74 14.38 -7.20
C LEU A 140 -6.60 13.68 -8.25
N VAL A 141 -6.37 14.01 -9.53
CA VAL A 141 -7.16 13.46 -10.67
C VAL A 141 -6.47 12.29 -11.37
N LYS A 142 -5.22 11.97 -10.98
CA LYS A 142 -4.52 10.80 -11.54
C LYS A 142 -5.29 9.53 -11.20
N ALA A 143 -5.66 8.75 -12.21
CA ALA A 143 -6.31 7.46 -11.99
C ALA A 143 -5.40 6.54 -11.15
N PRO A 144 -5.92 5.89 -10.10
CA PRO A 144 -5.16 4.92 -9.33
C PRO A 144 -4.66 3.79 -10.23
N SER A 145 -3.37 3.46 -10.10
CA SER A 145 -2.74 2.36 -10.83
C SER A 145 -1.58 1.80 -10.03
N ASP A 146 -1.32 0.50 -10.20
CA ASP A 146 -0.18 -0.16 -9.56
C ASP A 146 1.17 0.20 -10.23
N GLY A 147 1.14 0.87 -11.39
CA GLY A 147 2.32 1.20 -12.19
C GLY A 147 3.07 -0.02 -12.77
N LEU A 148 2.46 -1.19 -12.74
CA LEU A 148 3.09 -2.47 -13.12
C LEU A 148 2.41 -3.13 -14.32
N THR A 149 1.09 -3.12 -14.35
CA THR A 149 0.28 -3.83 -15.36
C THR A 149 -0.09 -2.96 -16.56
N GLY A 150 0.03 -1.64 -16.43
CA GLY A 150 -0.44 -0.67 -17.43
C GLY A 150 -1.97 -0.46 -17.43
N LEU A 151 -2.66 -1.12 -16.51
CA LEU A 151 -4.10 -0.98 -16.28
C LEU A 151 -4.36 -0.14 -15.03
N THR A 152 -5.55 0.45 -14.95
CA THR A 152 -6.02 1.09 -13.71
C THR A 152 -6.46 0.03 -12.72
N ASP A 153 -6.56 0.42 -11.45
CA ASP A 153 -7.09 -0.46 -10.40
C ASP A 153 -8.53 -0.88 -10.72
N GLU A 154 -9.36 0.03 -11.22
CA GLU A 154 -10.74 -0.23 -11.60
C GLU A 154 -10.88 -1.22 -12.76
N ASP A 155 -9.95 -1.17 -13.73
CA ASP A 155 -9.87 -2.16 -14.81
C ASP A 155 -9.58 -3.57 -14.26
N ASN A 156 -8.72 -3.67 -13.26
CA ASN A 156 -8.38 -4.93 -12.60
C ASN A 156 -9.50 -5.42 -11.65
N LEU A 157 -10.23 -4.51 -11.03
CA LEU A 157 -11.32 -4.82 -10.11
C LEU A 157 -12.60 -5.24 -10.83
N GLY A 158 -12.90 -4.61 -11.97
CA GLY A 158 -14.13 -4.78 -12.74
C GLY A 158 -15.30 -3.93 -12.21
N PHE A 159 -15.06 -3.01 -11.30
CA PHE A 159 -15.98 -1.99 -10.78
C PHE A 159 -15.21 -0.77 -10.26
N THR A 160 -15.90 0.34 -10.05
CA THR A 160 -15.30 1.61 -9.66
C THR A 160 -15.11 1.72 -8.14
N TYR A 161 -14.12 2.49 -7.72
CA TYR A 161 -13.97 2.88 -6.32
C TYR A 161 -15.17 3.71 -5.82
N HIS A 162 -15.81 4.50 -6.69
CA HIS A 162 -17.05 5.18 -6.33
C HIS A 162 -18.12 4.20 -5.84
N ALA A 163 -18.31 3.06 -6.52
CA ALA A 163 -19.28 2.05 -6.08
C ALA A 163 -18.89 1.44 -4.73
N VAL A 164 -17.60 1.22 -4.47
CA VAL A 164 -17.09 0.77 -3.16
C VAL A 164 -17.38 1.82 -2.09
N ASN A 165 -17.10 3.10 -2.36
CA ASN A 165 -17.28 4.21 -1.43
C ASN A 165 -18.74 4.37 -1.01
N GLU A 166 -19.68 4.39 -1.97
CA GLU A 166 -21.11 4.49 -1.69
C GLU A 166 -21.61 3.27 -0.90
N TYR A 167 -21.12 2.07 -1.26
CA TYR A 167 -21.48 0.87 -0.53
C TYR A 167 -20.98 0.90 0.91
N VAL A 168 -19.72 1.22 1.14
CA VAL A 168 -19.11 1.21 2.48
C VAL A 168 -19.68 2.33 3.38
N ARG A 169 -19.93 3.51 2.82
CA ARG A 169 -20.41 4.67 3.61
C ARG A 169 -21.92 4.71 3.79
N ARG A 170 -22.69 4.25 2.79
CA ARG A 170 -24.16 4.44 2.74
C ARG A 170 -24.94 3.14 2.58
N GLY A 171 -24.28 2.03 2.32
CA GLY A 171 -24.94 0.74 2.01
C GLY A 171 -25.61 0.70 0.62
N VAL A 172 -25.31 1.69 -0.24
CA VAL A 172 -25.93 1.82 -1.57
C VAL A 172 -25.01 1.24 -2.64
N CYS A 173 -25.49 0.22 -3.37
CA CYS A 173 -24.73 -0.38 -4.46
C CYS A 173 -25.65 -1.19 -5.38
N ASP A 174 -25.33 -1.26 -6.65
CA ASP A 174 -25.95 -2.22 -7.57
C ASP A 174 -25.77 -3.65 -7.03
N PRO A 175 -26.83 -4.50 -7.02
CA PRO A 175 -26.76 -5.84 -6.43
C PRO A 175 -25.67 -6.75 -7.04
N ALA A 176 -25.39 -6.65 -8.34
CA ALA A 176 -24.37 -7.45 -9.00
C ALA A 176 -22.95 -6.98 -8.64
N ILE A 177 -22.73 -5.68 -8.58
CA ILE A 177 -21.46 -5.08 -8.14
C ILE A 177 -21.24 -5.37 -6.65
N ARG A 178 -22.27 -5.23 -5.82
CA ARG A 178 -22.23 -5.57 -4.39
C ARG A 178 -21.75 -6.99 -4.16
N ALA A 179 -22.30 -7.97 -4.90
CA ALA A 179 -21.90 -9.35 -4.77
C ALA A 179 -20.41 -9.59 -5.06
N GLN A 180 -19.85 -8.85 -6.03
CA GLN A 180 -18.42 -8.87 -6.35
C GLN A 180 -17.58 -8.25 -5.24
N ILE A 181 -17.99 -7.08 -4.73
CA ILE A 181 -17.32 -6.39 -3.61
C ILE A 181 -17.32 -7.31 -2.37
N ASP A 182 -18.46 -7.86 -1.99
CA ASP A 182 -18.60 -8.77 -0.84
C ASP A 182 -17.73 -10.03 -1.00
N GLN A 183 -17.64 -10.58 -2.20
CA GLN A 183 -16.76 -11.71 -2.48
C GLN A 183 -15.28 -11.34 -2.29
N LYS A 184 -14.83 -10.23 -2.88
CA LYS A 184 -13.45 -9.75 -2.71
C LYS A 184 -13.14 -9.45 -1.24
N HIS A 185 -14.04 -8.76 -0.54
CA HIS A 185 -13.93 -8.49 0.89
C HIS A 185 -13.69 -9.77 1.70
N ARG A 186 -14.56 -10.76 1.53
CA ARG A 186 -14.52 -12.02 2.28
C ARG A 186 -13.22 -12.79 2.06
N VAL A 187 -12.78 -12.94 0.81
CA VAL A 187 -11.59 -13.74 0.50
C VAL A 187 -10.27 -13.02 0.83
N SER A 188 -10.31 -11.71 1.05
CA SER A 188 -9.11 -10.91 1.36
C SER A 188 -8.91 -10.62 2.85
N ARG A 189 -9.90 -10.93 3.73
CA ARG A 189 -9.84 -10.57 5.16
C ARG A 189 -8.60 -11.09 5.89
N PHE A 190 -8.05 -12.21 5.47
CA PHE A 190 -6.81 -12.75 6.06
C PHE A 190 -5.62 -11.77 5.96
N LYS A 191 -5.63 -10.85 4.99
CA LYS A 191 -4.56 -9.84 4.81
C LYS A 191 -4.52 -8.80 5.93
N PHE A 192 -5.65 -8.60 6.63
CA PHE A 192 -5.86 -7.55 7.63
C PHE A 192 -6.07 -8.11 9.05
N GLN A 193 -5.87 -9.41 9.21
CA GLN A 193 -5.91 -10.06 10.51
C GLN A 193 -4.53 -10.06 11.15
N THR A 194 -4.50 -9.97 12.48
CA THR A 194 -3.29 -10.26 13.24
C THR A 194 -2.82 -11.66 12.90
N LEU A 195 -1.51 -11.87 12.86
CA LEU A 195 -0.95 -13.18 12.58
C LEU A 195 -1.50 -14.21 13.61
N PRO A 196 -2.19 -15.27 13.16
CA PRO A 196 -2.67 -16.29 14.10
C PRO A 196 -1.51 -16.98 14.82
N VAL A 197 -1.63 -17.07 16.12
CA VAL A 197 -0.62 -17.70 16.98
C VAL A 197 -1.19 -18.97 17.61
N TYR A 198 -0.43 -20.06 17.55
CA TYR A 198 -0.78 -21.27 18.28
C TYR A 198 -0.52 -21.10 19.78
N HIS A 199 -1.58 -21.23 20.58
CA HIS A 199 -1.49 -21.20 22.04
C HIS A 199 -1.26 -22.61 22.56
N ASN A 200 -0.08 -22.89 23.09
CA ASN A 200 0.32 -24.20 23.60
C ASN A 200 -0.25 -24.53 25.00
N GLY A 201 -0.95 -23.58 25.64
CA GLY A 201 -1.53 -23.74 26.96
C GLY A 201 -0.50 -23.68 28.12
N LEU A 202 0.77 -23.39 27.86
CA LEU A 202 1.76 -23.20 28.92
C LEU A 202 1.51 -21.86 29.64
N PRO A 203 1.69 -21.83 30.98
CA PRO A 203 1.51 -20.61 31.73
C PRO A 203 2.55 -19.55 31.36
N MET A 204 2.12 -18.31 31.21
CA MET A 204 3.00 -17.14 31.10
C MET A 204 3.06 -16.44 32.45
N ALA A 205 4.27 -16.20 32.96
CA ALA A 205 4.46 -15.54 34.25
C ALA A 205 4.07 -14.04 34.21
N LEU A 206 4.15 -13.43 33.03
CA LEU A 206 3.74 -12.03 32.77
C LEU A 206 2.45 -12.08 31.98
N THR A 207 1.31 -12.04 32.69
CA THR A 207 -0.01 -12.26 32.11
C THR A 207 -0.80 -10.97 31.95
N ASP A 208 -0.24 -9.87 32.35
CA ASP A 208 -1.00 -8.67 32.54
C ASP A 208 -0.76 -7.62 31.48
N GLU A 209 -1.78 -6.89 31.19
CA GLU A 209 -1.83 -5.55 30.65
C GLU A 209 -1.32 -5.34 29.22
N THR A 210 -0.34 -6.08 28.78
CA THR A 210 0.10 -6.10 27.38
C THR A 210 -0.32 -7.39 26.71
N ASP A 211 -1.53 -7.41 26.24
CA ASP A 211 -2.03 -8.51 25.42
C ASP A 211 -1.26 -8.53 24.09
N TYR A 212 -0.13 -9.20 24.11
CA TYR A 212 0.81 -9.31 22.98
C TYR A 212 0.18 -9.90 21.71
N TYR A 213 -0.98 -10.55 21.85
CA TYR A 213 -1.60 -11.35 20.79
C TYR A 213 -3.12 -11.17 20.71
N LYS A 214 -3.63 -10.02 21.05
CA LYS A 214 -5.02 -9.67 20.73
C LYS A 214 -5.21 -9.29 19.29
#